data_8f444a7ecbcfc7e89439b2a1474f3b49
#
_entry.id   8f444a7ecbcfc7e89439b2a1474f3b49
#
_cell.length_a   1.000
_cell.length_b   1.000
_cell.length_c   1.000
_cell.angle_alpha   90.00
_cell.angle_beta   90.00
_cell.angle_gamma   90.00
#
_symmetry.space_group_name_H-M   'P 1'
#
loop_
_entity.id
_entity.type
_entity.pdbx_description
1 polymer ?
#
loop_
_entity_poly.entity_id
_entity_poly.type
_entity_poly.pdbx_seq_one_letter_code
_entity_poly.pdbx_strand_id
1 'polypeptide(L)'
;SLSLDLLQKTHDKGLAKYIGVSNYNIAMLNEAINKLTVKPITNQIEFHPLIDQSKILNFAKSKNIDLFAYCSIARGKILEISTLNNIAIRHKISIPQVAQHWAYQKGVIVNSMSTKPDNINDNFNILNFELSIEEMSQISNLNSENHRIVTREKMDDKDPPMGNCVPDWD
;
A
#
# COMPACT_ATOMS: atom_id res chain seq x y z
N SER A 1 -7.05 -13.39 -17.79
CA SER A 1 -6.85 -12.07 -18.42
C SER A 1 -5.55 -12.07 -19.20
N LEU A 2 -5.43 -11.28 -20.27
CA LEU A 2 -4.23 -11.20 -21.12
C LEU A 2 -2.97 -10.85 -20.30
N SER A 3 -3.10 -9.99 -19.31
CA SER A 3 -1.97 -9.59 -18.43
C SER A 3 -1.43 -10.75 -17.59
N LEU A 4 -2.29 -11.61 -17.05
CA LEU A 4 -1.83 -12.80 -16.31
C LEU A 4 -1.13 -13.79 -17.25
N ASP A 5 -1.61 -13.97 -18.47
CA ASP A 5 -0.96 -14.85 -19.46
C ASP A 5 0.43 -14.34 -19.87
N LEU A 6 0.60 -13.01 -19.95
CA LEU A 6 1.90 -12.38 -20.20
C LEU A 6 2.84 -12.51 -19.01
N LEU A 7 2.36 -12.35 -17.79
CA LEU A 7 3.15 -12.59 -16.58
C LEU A 7 3.65 -14.03 -16.50
N GLN A 8 2.77 -15.01 -16.77
CA GLN A 8 3.16 -16.41 -16.79
C GLN A 8 4.25 -16.67 -17.85
N LYS A 9 4.05 -16.19 -19.10
CA LYS A 9 5.04 -16.32 -20.16
C LYS A 9 6.39 -15.68 -19.82
N THR A 10 6.38 -14.55 -19.10
CA THR A 10 7.60 -13.87 -18.68
C THR A 10 8.38 -14.71 -17.68
N HIS A 11 7.69 -15.32 -16.74
CA HIS A 11 8.29 -16.27 -15.79
C HIS A 11 8.81 -17.52 -16.50
N ASP A 12 8.01 -18.15 -17.34
CA ASP A 12 8.34 -19.40 -18.05
C ASP A 12 9.58 -19.25 -18.95
N LYS A 13 9.79 -18.05 -19.49
CA LYS A 13 11.00 -17.71 -20.26
C LYS A 13 12.22 -17.37 -19.37
N GLY A 14 12.10 -17.43 -18.06
CA GLY A 14 13.17 -17.09 -17.13
C GLY A 14 13.53 -15.59 -17.10
N LEU A 15 12.69 -14.72 -17.67
CA LEU A 15 12.92 -13.27 -17.69
C LEU A 15 12.60 -12.61 -16.33
N ALA A 16 11.77 -13.23 -15.51
CA ALA A 16 11.48 -12.83 -14.14
C ALA A 16 11.45 -14.07 -13.24
N LYS A 17 12.18 -14.03 -12.13
CA LYS A 17 12.17 -15.10 -11.14
C LYS A 17 10.89 -15.08 -10.29
N TYR A 18 10.41 -13.89 -9.98
CA TYR A 18 9.20 -13.65 -9.21
C TYR A 18 8.30 -12.70 -9.98
N ILE A 19 7.00 -12.83 -9.76
CA ILE A 19 5.99 -11.94 -10.34
C ILE A 19 5.16 -11.29 -9.23
N GLY A 20 4.65 -10.12 -9.50
CA GLY A 20 3.75 -9.39 -8.62
C GLY A 20 2.64 -8.71 -9.42
N VAL A 21 1.64 -8.25 -8.70
CA VAL A 21 0.50 -7.53 -9.26
C VAL A 21 0.32 -6.19 -8.54
N SER A 22 -0.51 -5.33 -9.08
CA SER A 22 -0.85 -4.06 -8.46
C SER A 22 -2.34 -3.79 -8.57
N ASN A 23 -2.92 -3.27 -7.49
CA ASN A 23 -4.33 -2.92 -7.41
C ASN A 23 -5.28 -4.11 -7.63
N TYR A 24 -4.88 -5.32 -7.26
CA TYR A 24 -5.76 -6.47 -7.27
C TYR A 24 -6.60 -6.52 -5.99
N ASN A 25 -7.91 -6.64 -6.13
CA ASN A 25 -8.80 -6.98 -5.03
C ASN A 25 -8.74 -8.49 -4.71
N ILE A 26 -9.48 -8.95 -3.70
CA ILE A 26 -9.47 -10.36 -3.27
C ILE A 26 -9.90 -11.31 -4.38
N ALA A 27 -10.93 -10.95 -5.17
CA ALA A 27 -11.41 -11.78 -6.27
C ALA A 27 -10.35 -11.93 -7.36
N MET A 28 -9.67 -10.82 -7.73
CA MET A 28 -8.59 -10.82 -8.73
C MET A 28 -7.35 -11.59 -8.24
N LEU A 29 -7.01 -11.49 -6.95
CA LEU A 29 -5.92 -12.28 -6.36
C LEU A 29 -6.24 -13.77 -6.41
N ASN A 30 -7.49 -14.17 -6.08
CA ASN A 30 -7.92 -15.56 -6.21
C ASN A 30 -7.86 -16.05 -7.66
N GLU A 31 -8.29 -15.24 -8.64
CA GLU A 31 -8.16 -15.59 -10.07
C GLU A 31 -6.68 -15.82 -10.43
N ALA A 32 -5.79 -14.89 -10.04
CA ALA A 32 -4.37 -15.00 -10.32
C ALA A 32 -3.75 -16.27 -9.69
N ILE A 33 -4.07 -16.56 -8.42
CA ILE A 33 -3.58 -17.74 -7.70
C ILE A 33 -4.04 -19.04 -8.39
N ASN A 34 -5.27 -19.08 -8.88
CA ASN A 34 -5.83 -20.28 -9.51
C ASN A 34 -5.37 -20.46 -10.97
N LYS A 35 -5.08 -19.36 -11.67
CA LYS A 35 -4.73 -19.39 -13.09
C LYS A 35 -3.24 -19.59 -13.34
N LEU A 36 -2.39 -19.01 -12.50
CA LEU A 36 -0.95 -19.03 -12.69
C LEU A 36 -0.30 -20.26 -12.05
N THR A 37 0.69 -20.84 -12.72
CA THR A 37 1.53 -21.91 -12.14
C THR A 37 2.51 -21.37 -11.11
N VAL A 38 2.95 -20.11 -11.27
CA VAL A 38 3.73 -19.34 -10.30
C VAL A 38 2.82 -18.28 -9.65
N LYS A 39 2.68 -18.34 -8.33
CA LYS A 39 1.86 -17.37 -7.60
C LYS A 39 2.51 -16.00 -7.56
N PRO A 40 1.73 -14.90 -7.65
CA PRO A 40 2.25 -13.58 -7.35
C PRO A 40 2.75 -13.55 -5.90
N ILE A 41 3.95 -13.02 -5.69
CA ILE A 41 4.51 -12.87 -4.34
C ILE A 41 4.13 -11.54 -3.72
N THR A 42 3.69 -10.56 -4.52
CA THR A 42 3.35 -9.22 -4.05
C THR A 42 2.09 -8.67 -4.70
N ASN A 43 1.38 -7.80 -3.96
CA ASN A 43 0.35 -6.93 -4.50
C ASN A 43 0.61 -5.49 -4.02
N GLN A 44 0.84 -4.56 -4.93
CA GLN A 44 1.03 -3.16 -4.58
C GLN A 44 -0.31 -2.43 -4.60
N ILE A 45 -0.71 -1.84 -3.47
CA ILE A 45 -2.02 -1.20 -3.29
C ILE A 45 -1.91 0.16 -2.61
N GLU A 46 -2.94 0.97 -2.74
CA GLU A 46 -3.10 2.15 -1.90
C GLU A 46 -3.25 1.72 -0.44
N PHE A 47 -2.35 2.22 0.44
CA PHE A 47 -2.37 1.86 1.85
C PHE A 47 -1.88 3.01 2.73
N HIS A 48 -2.76 3.58 3.52
CA HIS A 48 -2.50 4.69 4.45
C HIS A 48 -3.59 4.74 5.53
N PRO A 49 -3.42 5.54 6.61
CA PRO A 49 -4.35 5.58 7.73
C PRO A 49 -5.81 5.93 7.42
N LEU A 50 -6.10 6.55 6.27
CA LEU A 50 -7.45 7.03 5.92
C LEU A 50 -8.27 6.02 5.11
N ILE A 51 -7.74 4.82 4.85
CA ILE A 51 -8.45 3.78 4.10
C ILE A 51 -8.42 2.45 4.83
N ASP A 52 -9.54 1.75 4.91
CA ASP A 52 -9.58 0.40 5.48
C ASP A 52 -9.18 -0.64 4.42
N GLN A 53 -8.01 -1.23 4.61
CA GLN A 53 -7.49 -2.32 3.79
C GLN A 53 -7.30 -3.61 4.63
N SER A 54 -7.98 -3.74 5.76
CA SER A 54 -7.83 -4.87 6.67
C SER A 54 -8.22 -6.20 6.03
N LYS A 55 -9.28 -6.23 5.23
CA LYS A 55 -9.76 -7.44 4.54
C LYS A 55 -8.70 -7.99 3.58
N ILE A 56 -8.18 -7.14 2.69
CA ILE A 56 -7.18 -7.55 1.71
C ILE A 56 -5.83 -7.86 2.38
N LEU A 57 -5.46 -7.15 3.44
CA LEU A 57 -4.25 -7.43 4.22
C LEU A 57 -4.30 -8.84 4.84
N ASN A 58 -5.41 -9.18 5.50
CA ASN A 58 -5.60 -10.50 6.10
C ASN A 58 -5.62 -11.61 5.03
N PHE A 59 -6.29 -11.37 3.91
CA PHE A 59 -6.31 -12.31 2.78
C PHE A 59 -4.91 -12.52 2.21
N ALA A 60 -4.17 -11.45 1.89
CA ALA A 60 -2.82 -11.53 1.35
C ALA A 60 -1.87 -12.30 2.28
N LYS A 61 -1.91 -11.99 3.60
CA LYS A 61 -1.15 -12.75 4.62
C LYS A 61 -1.49 -14.23 4.60
N SER A 62 -2.77 -14.61 4.49
CA SER A 62 -3.20 -16.03 4.44
C SER A 62 -2.71 -16.77 3.21
N LYS A 63 -2.31 -16.04 2.16
CA LYS A 63 -1.79 -16.58 0.89
C LYS A 63 -0.28 -16.43 0.73
N ASN A 64 0.42 -15.89 1.74
CA ASN A 64 1.84 -15.52 1.68
C ASN A 64 2.13 -14.56 0.51
N ILE A 65 1.30 -13.53 0.36
CA ILE A 65 1.48 -12.44 -0.60
C ILE A 65 1.79 -11.18 0.20
N ASP A 66 2.94 -10.56 -0.06
CA ASP A 66 3.33 -9.32 0.58
C ASP A 66 2.56 -8.14 -0.02
N LEU A 67 2.06 -7.24 0.83
CA LEU A 67 1.49 -5.98 0.38
C LEU A 67 2.56 -4.90 0.34
N PHE A 68 2.56 -4.14 -0.75
CA PHE A 68 3.34 -2.90 -0.90
C PHE A 68 2.39 -1.71 -0.84
N ALA A 69 2.70 -0.74 0.03
CA ALA A 69 1.94 0.49 0.16
C ALA A 69 2.43 1.55 -0.82
N TYR A 70 1.56 2.01 -1.73
CA TYR A 70 1.77 3.30 -2.37
C TYR A 70 0.84 4.35 -1.74
N CYS A 71 1.08 5.63 -1.99
CA CYS A 71 0.38 6.76 -1.35
C CYS A 71 0.37 6.67 0.20
N SER A 72 1.42 6.16 0.81
CA SER A 72 1.52 5.90 2.27
C SER A 72 1.24 7.13 3.15
N ILE A 73 1.35 8.33 2.59
CA ILE A 73 1.02 9.62 3.24
C ILE A 73 -0.24 10.28 2.67
N ALA A 74 -1.10 9.52 1.96
CA ALA A 74 -2.35 10.01 1.38
C ALA A 74 -2.20 11.32 0.59
N ARG A 75 -1.12 11.45 -0.20
CA ARG A 75 -0.75 12.70 -0.93
C ARG A 75 -0.75 13.95 -0.04
N GLY A 76 -0.35 13.81 1.22
CA GLY A 76 -0.25 14.91 2.19
C GLY A 76 -1.50 15.15 3.04
N LYS A 77 -2.64 14.52 2.76
CA LYS A 77 -3.88 14.70 3.54
C LYS A 77 -3.74 14.32 5.02
N ILE A 78 -2.80 13.46 5.35
CA ILE A 78 -2.52 13.10 6.74
C ILE A 78 -1.88 14.22 7.56
N LEU A 79 -1.31 15.25 6.92
CA LEU A 79 -0.51 16.29 7.62
C LEU A 79 -1.34 17.18 8.54
N GLU A 80 -2.65 17.26 8.32
CA GLU A 80 -3.58 18.08 9.11
C GLU A 80 -4.31 17.29 10.21
N ILE A 81 -3.98 16.00 10.37
CA ILE A 81 -4.67 15.13 11.32
C ILE A 81 -4.04 15.25 12.71
N SER A 82 -4.79 15.80 13.65
CA SER A 82 -4.34 16.07 15.02
C SER A 82 -3.85 14.81 15.75
N THR A 83 -4.51 13.67 15.56
CA THR A 83 -4.08 12.38 16.14
C THR A 83 -2.66 12.02 15.70
N LEU A 84 -2.37 12.10 14.40
CA LEU A 84 -1.03 11.81 13.87
C LEU A 84 0.00 12.82 14.33
N ASN A 85 -0.36 14.11 14.39
CA ASN A 85 0.50 15.17 14.89
C ASN A 85 0.87 14.95 16.36
N ASN A 86 -0.08 14.59 17.21
CA ASN A 86 0.16 14.33 18.63
C ASN A 86 1.11 13.15 18.85
N ILE A 87 0.97 12.10 18.05
CA ILE A 87 1.88 10.94 18.07
C ILE A 87 3.27 11.37 17.59
N ALA A 88 3.36 12.12 16.50
CA ALA A 88 4.62 12.61 15.94
C ALA A 88 5.41 13.44 16.96
N ILE A 89 4.73 14.34 17.70
CA ILE A 89 5.35 15.15 18.75
C ILE A 89 5.90 14.27 19.88
N ARG A 90 5.14 13.28 20.37
CA ARG A 90 5.59 12.37 21.43
C ARG A 90 6.85 11.60 21.07
N HIS A 91 6.90 11.11 19.82
CA HIS A 91 8.04 10.34 19.31
C HIS A 91 9.17 11.21 18.74
N LYS A 92 8.97 12.55 18.64
CA LYS A 92 9.92 13.52 18.05
C LYS A 92 10.29 13.18 16.59
N ILE A 93 9.28 12.79 15.81
CA ILE A 93 9.40 12.40 14.41
C ILE A 93 8.37 13.16 13.55
N SER A 94 8.43 13.01 12.24
CA SER A 94 7.48 13.63 11.32
C SER A 94 6.16 12.84 11.22
N ILE A 95 5.05 13.51 10.86
CA ILE A 95 3.75 12.86 10.61
C ILE A 95 3.86 11.78 9.52
N PRO A 96 4.58 12.00 8.39
CA PRO A 96 4.84 10.95 7.42
C PRO A 96 5.47 9.70 8.01
N GLN A 97 6.47 9.85 8.91
CA GLN A 97 7.09 8.70 9.57
C GLN A 97 6.10 7.91 10.42
N VAL A 98 5.21 8.58 11.16
CA VAL A 98 4.13 7.91 11.94
C VAL A 98 3.26 7.05 11.03
N ALA A 99 2.76 7.61 9.93
CA ALA A 99 1.87 6.90 9.01
C ALA A 99 2.56 5.71 8.31
N GLN A 100 3.81 5.90 7.91
CA GLN A 100 4.61 4.88 7.25
C GLN A 100 4.98 3.74 8.21
N HIS A 101 5.37 4.07 9.44
CA HIS A 101 5.69 3.07 10.45
C HIS A 101 4.45 2.28 10.89
N TRP A 102 3.27 2.92 10.97
CA TRP A 102 2.00 2.22 11.20
C TRP A 102 1.74 1.16 10.13
N ALA A 103 1.95 1.49 8.84
CA ALA A 103 1.82 0.51 7.76
C ALA A 103 2.85 -0.62 7.91
N TYR A 104 4.10 -0.30 8.22
CA TYR A 104 5.17 -1.26 8.47
C TYR A 104 4.84 -2.20 9.64
N GLN A 105 4.39 -1.67 10.78
CA GLN A 105 3.99 -2.50 11.93
C GLN A 105 2.78 -3.42 11.63
N LYS A 106 1.94 -3.07 10.65
CA LYS A 106 0.90 -3.97 10.12
C LYS A 106 1.48 -5.07 9.21
N GLY A 107 2.77 -5.05 8.90
CA GLY A 107 3.44 -5.99 8.02
C GLY A 107 3.27 -5.64 6.53
N VAL A 108 3.12 -4.35 6.21
CA VAL A 108 3.04 -3.84 4.84
C VAL A 108 4.38 -3.19 4.48
N ILE A 109 4.91 -3.51 3.32
CA ILE A 109 6.16 -2.92 2.81
C ILE A 109 5.85 -1.51 2.29
N VAL A 110 6.52 -0.51 2.84
CA VAL A 110 6.28 0.90 2.49
C VAL A 110 7.15 1.30 1.30
N ASN A 111 6.50 1.76 0.23
CA ASN A 111 7.18 2.30 -0.95
C ASN A 111 7.00 3.81 -0.99
N SER A 112 7.99 4.53 -0.45
CA SER A 112 7.99 5.99 -0.35
C SER A 112 8.88 6.62 -1.40
N MET A 113 8.45 7.76 -1.93
CA MET A 113 9.22 8.56 -2.88
C MET A 113 9.44 9.97 -2.33
N SER A 114 10.65 10.50 -2.47
CA SER A 114 10.94 11.92 -2.29
C SER A 114 12.14 12.34 -3.15
N THR A 115 12.17 13.62 -3.52
CA THR A 115 13.33 14.27 -4.14
C THR A 115 14.10 15.15 -3.14
N LYS A 116 13.58 15.31 -1.91
CA LYS A 116 14.21 16.11 -0.85
C LYS A 116 15.06 15.21 0.04
N PRO A 117 16.36 15.51 0.22
CA PRO A 117 17.27 14.68 1.04
C PRO A 117 16.75 14.41 2.45
N ASP A 118 16.20 15.42 3.14
CA ASP A 118 15.67 15.27 4.50
C ASP A 118 14.51 14.26 4.54
N ASN A 119 13.58 14.35 3.60
CA ASN A 119 12.46 13.41 3.52
C ASN A 119 12.93 11.98 3.16
N ILE A 120 13.99 11.84 2.35
CA ILE A 120 14.58 10.52 2.04
C ILE A 120 15.17 9.93 3.32
N ASN A 121 15.89 10.74 4.10
CA ASN A 121 16.44 10.31 5.38
C ASN A 121 15.33 9.94 6.37
N ASP A 122 14.27 10.74 6.47
CA ASP A 122 13.09 10.44 7.30
C ASP A 122 12.44 9.13 6.90
N ASN A 123 12.23 8.89 5.60
CA ASN A 123 11.67 7.64 5.07
C ASN A 123 12.55 6.43 5.42
N PHE A 124 13.86 6.58 5.44
CA PHE A 124 14.78 5.51 5.82
C PHE A 124 14.75 5.22 7.33
N ASN A 125 14.51 6.25 8.14
CA ASN A 125 14.51 6.17 9.60
C ASN A 125 13.16 5.72 10.20
N ILE A 126 12.19 5.28 9.41
CA ILE A 126 10.90 4.79 9.91
C ILE A 126 11.02 3.55 10.81
N LEU A 127 12.13 2.85 10.81
CA LEU A 127 12.34 1.62 11.58
C LEU A 127 12.92 1.86 12.98
N ASN A 128 13.22 3.11 13.34
CA ASN A 128 13.98 3.44 14.55
C ASN A 128 13.09 3.71 15.78
N PHE A 129 11.80 3.44 15.71
CA PHE A 129 10.84 3.60 16.82
C PHE A 129 9.73 2.56 16.69
N GLU A 130 8.90 2.46 17.72
CA GLU A 130 7.72 1.60 17.73
C GLU A 130 6.49 2.39 18.20
N LEU A 131 5.35 2.14 17.56
CA LEU A 131 4.06 2.66 18.00
C LEU A 131 3.44 1.70 19.02
N SER A 132 2.88 2.24 20.09
CA SER A 132 2.14 1.41 21.06
C SER A 132 0.87 0.81 20.45
N ILE A 133 0.31 -0.18 21.12
CA ILE A 133 -0.96 -0.80 20.70
C ILE A 133 -2.08 0.24 20.65
N GLU A 134 -2.10 1.17 21.61
CA GLU A 134 -3.07 2.27 21.67
C GLU A 134 -2.89 3.23 20.49
N GLU A 135 -1.67 3.59 20.15
CA GLU A 135 -1.36 4.46 19.01
C GLU A 135 -1.72 3.79 17.69
N MET A 136 -1.38 2.52 17.52
CA MET A 136 -1.78 1.70 16.37
C MET A 136 -3.30 1.66 16.21
N SER A 137 -4.05 1.54 17.32
CA SER A 137 -5.51 1.56 17.31
C SER A 137 -6.06 2.95 16.95
N GLN A 138 -5.52 4.02 17.56
CA GLN A 138 -5.91 5.39 17.25
C GLN A 138 -5.74 5.72 15.77
N ILE A 139 -4.60 5.33 15.18
CA ILE A 139 -4.32 5.54 13.77
C ILE A 139 -5.26 4.71 12.90
N SER A 140 -5.50 3.45 13.26
CA SER A 140 -6.40 2.57 12.50
C SER A 140 -7.86 3.06 12.49
N ASN A 141 -8.29 3.80 13.49
CA ASN A 141 -9.63 4.37 13.57
C ASN A 141 -9.83 5.64 12.71
N LEU A 142 -8.77 6.15 12.06
CA LEU A 142 -8.85 7.29 11.14
C LEU A 142 -9.50 6.94 9.79
N ASN A 143 -9.72 5.68 9.51
CA ASN A 143 -10.29 5.19 8.25
C ASN A 143 -11.84 5.26 8.16
N SER A 144 -12.50 5.92 9.12
CA SER A 144 -13.97 5.95 9.23
C SER A 144 -14.68 6.43 7.97
N GLU A 145 -14.04 7.29 7.17
CA GLU A 145 -14.59 7.81 5.92
C GLU A 145 -14.16 7.02 4.69
N ASN A 146 -13.33 6.00 4.86
CA ASN A 146 -12.75 5.18 3.78
C ASN A 146 -12.23 6.01 2.59
N HIS A 147 -11.33 6.95 2.90
CA HIS A 147 -10.87 8.00 2.00
C HIS A 147 -9.87 7.47 0.96
N ARG A 148 -10.37 6.98 -0.17
CA ARG A 148 -9.52 6.58 -1.30
C ARG A 148 -8.99 7.82 -2.04
N ILE A 149 -7.68 7.85 -2.28
CA ILE A 149 -7.00 8.94 -3.00
C ILE A 149 -6.96 8.67 -4.50
N VAL A 150 -6.66 7.42 -4.87
CA VAL A 150 -6.54 7.02 -6.26
C VAL A 150 -7.87 6.42 -6.70
N THR A 151 -8.69 7.22 -7.38
CA THR A 151 -9.97 6.80 -7.98
C THR A 151 -9.93 7.06 -9.48
N ARG A 152 -10.79 6.36 -10.25
CA ARG A 152 -10.93 6.58 -11.70
C ARG A 152 -11.16 8.05 -12.06
N GLU A 153 -11.97 8.74 -11.27
CA GLU A 153 -12.36 10.14 -11.50
C GLU A 153 -11.23 11.13 -11.21
N LYS A 154 -10.24 10.73 -10.39
CA LYS A 154 -9.11 11.57 -9.99
C LYS A 154 -7.83 11.27 -10.76
N MET A 155 -7.87 10.30 -11.66
CA MET A 155 -6.82 10.10 -12.65
C MET A 155 -7.01 11.15 -13.73
N ASP A 156 -6.24 12.23 -13.66
CA ASP A 156 -6.19 13.26 -14.69
C ASP A 156 -5.86 12.64 -16.06
N ASP A 157 -6.41 13.24 -17.15
CA ASP A 157 -6.11 12.92 -18.55
C ASP A 157 -4.59 12.91 -18.89
N LYS A 158 -3.75 13.32 -17.95
CA LYS A 158 -2.28 13.36 -18.07
C LYS A 158 -1.59 12.08 -17.59
N ASP A 159 -2.26 11.25 -16.79
CA ASP A 159 -1.75 9.91 -16.47
C ASP A 159 -2.05 8.98 -17.64
N PRO A 160 -1.08 8.16 -18.10
CA PRO A 160 -1.35 7.23 -19.18
C PRO A 160 -2.56 6.39 -18.78
N PRO A 161 -3.51 6.12 -19.71
CA PRO A 161 -4.71 5.39 -19.40
C PRO A 161 -4.28 4.02 -18.85
N MET A 162 -4.41 3.86 -17.54
CA MET A 162 -4.30 2.56 -16.90
C MET A 162 -5.52 1.76 -17.34
N GLY A 163 -5.59 1.41 -18.60
CA GLY A 163 -6.64 0.60 -19.24
C GLY A 163 -7.80 0.17 -18.33
N ASN A 164 -8.59 -0.80 -18.65
CA ASN A 164 -9.67 -1.34 -17.79
C ASN A 164 -9.20 -1.98 -16.47
N CYS A 165 -8.02 -1.58 -15.97
CA CYS A 165 -7.36 -2.13 -14.79
C CYS A 165 -7.61 -1.36 -13.49
N VAL A 166 -8.51 -0.38 -13.47
CA VAL A 166 -9.00 0.17 -12.20
C VAL A 166 -10.16 -0.72 -11.74
N PRO A 167 -9.93 -1.62 -10.78
CA PRO A 167 -10.99 -2.49 -10.28
C PRO A 167 -12.06 -1.66 -9.59
N ASP A 168 -13.31 -2.12 -9.65
CA ASP A 168 -14.29 -1.73 -8.65
C ASP A 168 -13.75 -2.23 -7.30
N TRP A 169 -13.42 -1.29 -6.45
CA TRP A 169 -12.70 -1.53 -5.19
C TRP A 169 -13.60 -2.01 -4.05
N ASP A 170 -14.90 -2.23 -4.30
CA ASP A 170 -15.89 -2.61 -3.30
C ASP A 170 -15.88 -4.11 -2.99
#